data_e94c2514e216905091b7991f1185db67
#
_entry.id   e94c2514e216905091b7991f1185db67
#
_cell.length_a   1.000
_cell.length_b   1.000
_cell.length_c   1.000
_cell.angle_alpha   90.00
_cell.angle_beta   90.00
_cell.angle_gamma   90.00
#
_symmetry.space_group_name_H-M   'P 1'
#
loop_
_entity.id
_entity.type
_entity.pdbx_description
1 polymer ?
#
loop_
_entity_poly.entity_id
_entity_poly.type
_entity_poly.pdbx_seq_one_letter_code
_entity_poly.pdbx_strand_id
1 'polypeptide(L)'
;MSVPVRILELFCGIGGCAAALGPRAQIAAAIDIDRTALAIYAHNFPHTTAVRTIESISCAEYRAWGADLWWLSPPCQPYTRRGNQRDLADPRAAGLLAVIERIAELLPAYVA
;
A
#
# COMPACT_ATOMS: atom_id res chain seq x y z
N MET A 1 -28.08 -4.82 2.34
CA MET A 1 -26.92 -4.11 2.90
C MET A 1 -25.64 -4.60 2.22
N SER A 2 -24.87 -3.68 1.73
CA SER A 2 -23.56 -4.04 1.16
C SER A 2 -22.56 -4.27 2.29
N VAL A 3 -21.70 -5.28 2.13
CA VAL A 3 -20.59 -5.50 3.03
C VAL A 3 -19.51 -4.46 2.71
N PRO A 4 -18.94 -3.77 3.72
CA PRO A 4 -17.86 -2.83 3.44
C PRO A 4 -16.66 -3.52 2.81
N VAL A 5 -16.05 -2.86 1.84
CA VAL A 5 -14.84 -3.36 1.19
C VAL A 5 -13.67 -3.18 2.16
N ARG A 6 -12.92 -4.25 2.40
CA ARG A 6 -11.70 -4.19 3.18
C ARG A 6 -10.54 -3.81 2.28
N ILE A 7 -9.78 -2.81 2.70
CA ILE A 7 -8.74 -2.20 1.88
C ILE A 7 -7.37 -2.39 2.54
N LEU A 8 -6.41 -2.82 1.76
CA LEU A 8 -4.99 -2.78 2.12
C LEU A 8 -4.38 -1.60 1.39
N GLU A 9 -3.85 -0.65 2.15
CA GLU A 9 -3.27 0.58 1.60
C GLU A 9 -1.75 0.43 1.58
N LEU A 10 -1.18 0.25 0.39
CA LEU A 10 0.26 0.09 0.19
C LEU A 10 0.87 1.37 -0.34
N PHE A 11 2.06 1.72 0.13
CA PHE A 11 2.68 3.02 -0.13
C PHE A 11 1.75 4.15 0.34
N CYS A 12 1.24 4.03 1.56
CA CYS A 12 0.11 4.86 2.01
C CYS A 12 0.48 6.32 2.28
N GLY A 13 1.75 6.63 2.52
CA GLY A 13 2.17 7.97 2.88
C GLY A 13 1.40 8.50 4.09
N ILE A 14 0.88 9.69 3.98
CA ILE A 14 0.11 10.34 5.06
C ILE A 14 -1.38 9.99 5.05
N GLY A 15 -1.82 9.13 4.12
CA GLY A 15 -3.18 8.62 4.12
C GLY A 15 -4.15 9.27 3.14
N GLY A 16 -3.69 9.60 1.94
CA GLY A 16 -4.56 10.19 0.92
C GLY A 16 -5.77 9.32 0.58
N CYS A 17 -5.59 8.02 0.46
CA CYS A 17 -6.69 7.09 0.21
C CYS A 17 -7.67 7.08 1.39
N ALA A 18 -7.17 6.95 2.60
CA ALA A 18 -8.02 6.95 3.80
C ALA A 18 -8.83 8.25 3.91
N ALA A 19 -8.19 9.39 3.65
CA ALA A 19 -8.86 10.69 3.67
C ALA A 19 -9.95 10.78 2.60
N ALA A 20 -9.66 10.33 1.39
CA ALA A 20 -10.60 10.41 0.26
C ALA A 20 -11.83 9.52 0.47
N LEU A 21 -11.65 8.33 1.01
CA LEU A 21 -12.73 7.37 1.22
C LEU A 21 -13.52 7.62 2.49
N GLY A 22 -12.91 8.26 3.47
CA GLY A 22 -13.57 8.62 4.73
C GLY A 22 -14.00 7.41 5.56
N PRO A 23 -14.99 7.58 6.43
CA PRO A 23 -15.37 6.53 7.38
C PRO A 23 -16.05 5.32 6.76
N ARG A 24 -16.39 5.38 5.47
CA ARG A 24 -16.98 4.22 4.77
C ARG A 24 -15.98 3.13 4.45
N ALA A 25 -14.70 3.48 4.40
CA ALA A 25 -13.66 2.51 4.09
C ALA A 25 -13.24 1.76 5.34
N GLN A 26 -13.05 0.45 5.19
CA GLN A 26 -12.39 -0.37 6.20
C GLN A 26 -10.96 -0.60 5.77
N ILE A 27 -10.04 0.12 6.36
CA ILE A 27 -8.61 -0.06 6.10
C ILE A 27 -8.10 -1.18 7.01
N ALA A 28 -7.76 -2.31 6.41
CA ALA A 28 -7.23 -3.46 7.15
C ALA A 28 -5.83 -3.17 7.68
N ALA A 29 -5.00 -2.53 6.87
CA ALA A 29 -3.66 -2.08 7.24
C ALA A 29 -3.18 -1.03 6.25
N ALA A 30 -2.31 -0.15 6.71
CA ALA A 30 -1.65 0.87 5.91
C ALA A 30 -0.14 0.72 6.05
N ILE A 31 0.56 0.56 4.96
CA ILE A 31 1.97 0.18 4.92
C ILE A 31 2.78 1.24 4.19
N ASP A 32 3.86 1.68 4.79
CA ASP A 32 4.85 2.53 4.15
C ASP A 32 6.21 2.30 4.83
N ILE A 33 7.27 2.68 4.16
CA ILE A 33 8.62 2.64 4.71
C ILE A 33 8.96 3.94 5.47
N ASP A 34 8.25 5.02 5.19
CA ASP A 34 8.50 6.34 5.75
C ASP A 34 7.87 6.48 7.13
N ARG A 35 8.71 6.45 8.17
CA ARG A 35 8.26 6.59 9.56
C ARG A 35 7.55 7.90 9.83
N THR A 36 8.04 8.99 9.23
CA THR A 36 7.46 10.32 9.43
C THR A 36 6.07 10.39 8.83
N ALA A 37 5.91 9.88 7.61
CA ALA A 37 4.60 9.84 6.97
C ALA A 37 3.62 9.00 7.77
N LEU A 38 4.04 7.84 8.27
CA LEU A 38 3.17 6.98 9.08
C LEU A 38 2.83 7.58 10.45
N ALA A 39 3.71 8.37 11.03
CA ALA A 39 3.39 9.10 12.25
C ALA A 39 2.26 10.10 12.01
N ILE A 40 2.29 10.80 10.89
CA ILE A 40 1.22 11.71 10.47
C ILE A 40 -0.07 10.92 10.20
N TYR A 41 0.04 9.81 9.49
CA TYR A 41 -1.10 8.92 9.22
C TYR A 41 -1.78 8.48 10.52
N ALA A 42 -1.00 7.96 11.46
CA ALA A 42 -1.51 7.46 12.73
C ALA A 42 -2.14 8.56 13.60
N HIS A 43 -1.68 9.80 13.46
CA HIS A 43 -2.27 10.94 14.14
C HIS A 43 -3.69 11.23 13.62
N ASN A 44 -3.93 11.03 12.34
CA ASN A 44 -5.18 11.38 11.67
C ASN A 44 -6.17 10.23 11.53
N PHE A 45 -5.70 8.98 11.55
CA PHE A 45 -6.54 7.80 11.31
C PHE A 45 -6.23 6.70 12.33
N PRO A 46 -7.27 5.99 12.81
CA PRO A 46 -7.10 4.93 13.81
C PRO A 46 -6.70 3.56 13.21
N HIS A 47 -6.37 3.51 11.94
CA HIS A 47 -6.09 2.26 11.25
C HIS A 47 -4.76 1.64 11.69
N THR A 48 -4.63 0.32 11.54
CA THR A 48 -3.38 -0.38 11.76
C THR A 48 -2.34 0.10 10.75
N THR A 49 -1.16 0.51 11.24
CA THR A 49 -0.06 0.93 10.40
C THR A 49 1.17 0.08 10.63
N ALA A 50 2.02 -0.06 9.62
CA ALA A 50 3.28 -0.76 9.76
C ALA A 50 4.36 -0.11 8.91
N VAL A 51 5.50 0.21 9.54
CA VAL A 51 6.69 0.68 8.84
C VAL A 51 7.42 -0.54 8.31
N ARG A 52 7.18 -0.88 7.06
CA ARG A 52 7.73 -2.06 6.42
C ARG A 52 8.09 -1.76 4.98
N THR A 53 9.15 -2.40 4.49
CA THR A 53 9.35 -2.49 3.05
C THR A 53 8.33 -3.47 2.48
N ILE A 54 7.83 -3.19 1.30
CA ILE A 54 6.82 -4.05 0.67
C ILE A 54 7.41 -5.45 0.40
N GLU A 55 8.68 -5.53 0.04
CA GLU A 55 9.36 -6.80 -0.22
C GLU A 55 9.39 -7.71 1.01
N SER A 56 9.33 -7.14 2.20
CA SER A 56 9.40 -7.90 3.45
C SER A 56 8.09 -8.57 3.86
N ILE A 57 6.99 -8.23 3.18
CA ILE A 57 5.67 -8.72 3.54
C ILE A 57 5.45 -10.12 2.94
N SER A 58 5.13 -11.09 3.79
CA SER A 58 4.88 -12.46 3.35
C SER A 58 3.47 -12.65 2.80
N CYS A 59 3.28 -13.71 2.03
CA CYS A 59 1.94 -14.10 1.58
C CYS A 59 1.00 -14.36 2.76
N ALA A 60 1.51 -14.95 3.84
CA ALA A 60 0.71 -15.21 5.03
C ALA A 60 0.18 -13.92 5.66
N GLU A 61 1.01 -12.87 5.70
CA GLU A 61 0.58 -11.56 6.22
C GLU A 61 -0.51 -10.95 5.34
N TYR A 62 -0.35 -10.99 4.03
CA TYR A 62 -1.39 -10.50 3.11
C TYR A 62 -2.71 -11.25 3.31
N ARG A 63 -2.66 -12.58 3.42
CA ARG A 63 -3.85 -13.38 3.65
C ARG A 63 -4.51 -13.06 4.99
N ALA A 64 -3.71 -12.79 6.03
CA ALA A 64 -4.23 -12.46 7.35
C ALA A 64 -5.00 -11.15 7.36
N TRP A 65 -4.58 -10.16 6.55
CA TRP A 65 -5.33 -8.92 6.43
C TRP A 65 -6.67 -9.12 5.71
N GLY A 66 -6.77 -10.08 4.80
CA GLY A 66 -8.02 -10.43 4.13
C GLY A 66 -8.65 -9.28 3.36
N ALA A 67 -7.84 -8.44 2.73
CA ALA A 67 -8.34 -7.29 2.01
C ALA A 67 -8.90 -7.67 0.64
N ASP A 68 -10.01 -7.03 0.27
CA ASP A 68 -10.65 -7.22 -1.04
C ASP A 68 -10.02 -6.31 -2.08
N LEU A 69 -9.62 -5.12 -1.67
CA LEU A 69 -9.02 -4.11 -2.53
C LEU A 69 -7.62 -3.77 -2.04
N TRP A 70 -6.65 -3.85 -2.92
CA TRP A 70 -5.31 -3.36 -2.66
C TRP A 70 -5.16 -2.00 -3.34
N TRP A 71 -5.04 -0.96 -2.54
CA TRP A 71 -4.83 0.40 -3.04
C TRP A 71 -3.35 0.70 -3.03
N LEU A 72 -2.80 1.03 -4.22
CA LEU A 72 -1.38 1.27 -4.41
C LEU A 72 -1.14 2.73 -4.76
N SER A 73 -0.28 3.39 -4.00
CA SER A 73 0.18 4.75 -4.31
C SER A 73 1.71 4.75 -4.40
N PRO A 74 2.29 4.02 -5.34
CA PRO A 74 3.74 3.90 -5.43
C PRO A 74 4.39 5.24 -5.73
N PRO A 75 5.65 5.43 -5.31
CA PRO A 75 6.36 6.67 -5.63
C PRO A 75 6.51 6.83 -7.14
N CYS A 76 6.36 8.07 -7.61
CA CYS A 76 6.51 8.37 -9.04
C CYS A 76 7.93 8.15 -9.54
N GLN A 77 8.93 8.38 -8.70
CA GLN A 77 10.30 8.05 -9.02
C GLN A 77 10.50 6.54 -8.82
N PRO A 78 11.27 5.89 -9.66
CA PRO A 78 12.08 6.40 -10.77
C PRO A 78 11.37 6.48 -12.13
N TYR A 79 10.05 6.44 -12.16
CA TYR A 79 9.25 6.28 -13.39
C TYR A 79 8.98 7.58 -14.14
N THR A 80 9.36 8.74 -13.58
CA THR A 80 9.17 10.04 -14.21
C THR A 80 10.42 10.44 -15.00
N ARG A 81 10.27 11.40 -15.93
CA ARG A 81 11.39 11.94 -16.69
C ARG A 81 12.49 12.53 -15.82
N ARG A 82 12.13 13.06 -14.64
CA ARG A 82 13.08 13.65 -13.69
C ARG A 82 13.72 12.61 -12.78
N GLY A 83 13.21 11.39 -12.80
CA GLY A 83 13.76 10.31 -12.02
C GLY A 83 14.98 9.70 -12.68
N ASN A 84 15.58 8.76 -11.98
CA ASN A 84 16.70 8.00 -12.50
C ASN A 84 16.24 7.15 -13.67
N GLN A 85 16.94 7.21 -14.78
CA GLN A 85 16.63 6.46 -16.00
C GLN A 85 16.77 4.94 -15.86
N ARG A 86 17.16 4.46 -14.71
CA ARG A 86 17.29 3.02 -14.46
C ARG A 86 15.96 2.30 -14.33
N ASP A 87 14.88 3.03 -14.13
CA ASP A 87 13.53 2.48 -14.04
C ASP A 87 13.46 1.28 -13.07
N LEU A 88 13.21 0.07 -13.59
CA LEU A 88 13.04 -1.13 -12.79
C LEU A 88 14.33 -1.61 -12.10
N ALA A 89 15.50 -1.13 -12.51
CA ALA A 89 16.76 -1.43 -11.84
C ALA A 89 16.99 -0.55 -10.62
N ASP A 90 16.26 0.55 -10.46
CA ASP A 90 16.38 1.43 -9.31
C ASP A 90 15.83 0.70 -8.06
N PRO A 91 16.55 0.75 -6.91
CA PRO A 91 16.06 0.11 -5.67
C PRO A 91 14.66 0.55 -5.25
N ARG A 92 14.24 1.76 -5.62
CA ARG A 92 12.89 2.26 -5.30
C ARG A 92 11.80 1.52 -6.07
N ALA A 93 12.14 0.82 -7.14
CA ALA A 93 11.21 0.00 -7.90
C ALA A 93 10.95 -1.37 -7.26
N ALA A 94 11.80 -1.82 -6.34
CA ALA A 94 11.71 -3.15 -5.75
C ALA A 94 10.35 -3.39 -5.06
N GLY A 95 9.84 -2.39 -4.37
CA GLY A 95 8.55 -2.49 -3.70
C GLY A 95 7.39 -2.72 -4.67
N LEU A 96 7.37 -1.99 -5.78
CA LEU A 96 6.33 -2.16 -6.79
C LEU A 96 6.42 -3.52 -7.47
N LEU A 97 7.62 -3.99 -7.80
CA LEU A 97 7.81 -5.31 -8.38
C LEU A 97 7.34 -6.40 -7.43
N ALA A 98 7.65 -6.27 -6.14
CA ALA A 98 7.19 -7.22 -5.13
C ALA A 98 5.66 -7.27 -5.04
N VAL A 99 4.99 -6.12 -5.09
CA VAL A 99 3.53 -6.07 -5.09
C VAL A 99 2.96 -6.76 -6.31
N ILE A 100 3.53 -6.52 -7.49
CA ILE A 100 3.07 -7.16 -8.72
C ILE A 100 3.15 -8.68 -8.60
N GLU A 101 4.24 -9.20 -8.06
CA GLU A 101 4.39 -10.64 -7.81
C GLU A 101 3.32 -11.16 -6.85
N ARG A 102 3.05 -10.44 -5.77
CA ARG A 102 2.04 -10.82 -4.79
C ARG A 102 0.62 -10.77 -5.37
N ILE A 103 0.33 -9.80 -6.23
CA ILE A 103 -0.95 -9.75 -6.95
C ILE A 103 -1.13 -11.02 -7.80
N ALA A 104 -0.09 -11.42 -8.52
CA ALA A 104 -0.14 -12.62 -9.34
C ALA A 104 -0.35 -13.90 -8.52
N GLU A 105 0.23 -13.98 -7.32
CA GLU A 105 0.11 -15.14 -6.45
C GLU A 105 -1.22 -15.18 -5.69
N LEU A 106 -1.69 -14.05 -5.19
CA LEU A 106 -2.81 -13.99 -4.24
C LEU A 106 -4.13 -13.57 -4.86
N LEU A 107 -4.11 -12.95 -6.03
CA LEU A 107 -5.28 -12.57 -6.81
C LEU A 107 -6.34 -11.83 -5.98
N PRO A 108 -6.02 -10.64 -5.41
CA PRO A 108 -7.03 -9.86 -4.72
C PRO A 108 -8.18 -9.52 -5.66
N ALA A 109 -9.38 -9.31 -5.11
CA ALA A 109 -10.55 -9.05 -5.94
C ALA A 109 -10.39 -7.77 -6.76
N TYR A 110 -9.77 -6.74 -6.17
CA TYR A 110 -9.57 -5.44 -6.83
C TYR A 110 -8.19 -4.89 -6.53
N VAL A 111 -7.62 -4.19 -7.51
CA VAL A 111 -6.38 -3.43 -7.37
C VAL A 111 -6.60 -2.05 -7.98
N ALA A 112 -6.20 -1.04 -7.26
CA ALA A 112 -6.33 0.34 -7.73
C ALA A 112 -5.04 1.14 -7.52
#